data_4ba4bf3739f83f22c9c691042b514578
#
_entry.id   4ba4bf3739f83f22c9c691042b514578
#
_cell.length_a   1.000
_cell.length_b   1.000
_cell.length_c   1.000
_cell.angle_alpha   90.00
_cell.angle_beta   90.00
_cell.angle_gamma   90.00
#
_symmetry.space_group_name_H-M   'P 1'
#
loop_
_entity.id
_entity.type
_entity.pdbx_description
1 polymer ?
#
loop_
_entity_poly.entity_id
_entity_poly.type
_entity_poly.pdbx_seq_one_letter_code
_entity_poly.pdbx_strand_id
1 'polypeptide(L)'
;LRKYADWCCSCNISIDNINHYDEIDMEIEKGNNVLLFIDELNRCEHAVQQELMNLILNREINGYKLDKNVKILAAMNPSNEYGAELDYQVVDMDPAQENRFVWLNMESDHNEWIKWAMNNGIEQKVVEFISTFPEYLHKVNDGDINATPRSFERISKSYAVYKEKQDSIPKSVFLNVVKGNVG
;
A
#
# COMPACT_ATOMS: atom_id res chain seq x y z
N LEU A 1 -0.68 20.35 -9.06
CA LEU A 1 -1.49 19.24 -8.49
C LEU A 1 -1.13 17.98 -9.25
N ARG A 2 -0.55 16.99 -8.57
CA ARG A 2 -0.34 15.66 -9.16
C ARG A 2 -1.63 14.88 -8.97
N LYS A 3 -2.30 14.52 -10.05
CA LYS A 3 -3.37 13.53 -9.99
C LYS A 3 -2.74 12.15 -10.16
N TYR A 4 -3.12 11.23 -9.31
CA TYR A 4 -2.75 9.82 -9.38
C TYR A 4 -3.97 9.04 -9.86
N ALA A 5 -3.77 8.15 -10.81
CA ALA A 5 -4.73 7.11 -11.09
C ALA A 5 -4.23 5.86 -10.36
N ASP A 6 -4.91 5.48 -9.29
CA ASP A 6 -4.60 4.29 -8.51
C ASP A 6 -5.32 3.10 -9.14
N TRP A 7 -4.57 2.15 -9.65
CA TRP A 7 -5.08 0.85 -10.04
C TRP A 7 -4.74 -0.17 -8.97
N CYS A 8 -5.78 -0.72 -8.34
CA CYS A 8 -5.63 -1.79 -7.37
C CYS A 8 -6.08 -3.12 -7.97
N CYS A 9 -5.16 -4.04 -8.17
CA CYS A 9 -5.45 -5.36 -8.73
C CYS A 9 -6.35 -6.21 -7.83
N SER A 10 -6.37 -5.97 -6.52
CA SER A 10 -7.21 -6.71 -5.57
C SER A 10 -8.69 -6.35 -5.62
N CYS A 11 -9.06 -5.23 -6.25
CA CYS A 11 -10.43 -4.70 -6.24
C CYS A 11 -11.30 -5.18 -7.41
N ASN A 12 -10.85 -6.12 -8.24
CA ASN A 12 -11.60 -6.60 -9.42
C ASN A 12 -12.15 -5.45 -10.27
N ILE A 13 -11.35 -4.38 -10.45
CA ILE A 13 -11.73 -3.28 -11.31
C ILE A 13 -11.69 -3.85 -12.72
N SER A 14 -12.87 -4.03 -13.30
CA SER A 14 -13.01 -4.41 -14.69
C SER A 14 -12.13 -3.49 -15.53
N ILE A 15 -11.25 -4.10 -16.31
CA ILE A 15 -10.38 -3.43 -17.29
C ILE A 15 -11.22 -2.61 -18.32
N ASP A 16 -12.52 -2.77 -18.30
CA ASP A 16 -13.51 -2.10 -19.15
C ASP A 16 -13.88 -0.66 -18.71
N ASN A 17 -13.28 -0.12 -17.65
CA ASN A 17 -13.53 1.25 -17.24
C ASN A 17 -12.75 2.23 -18.15
N ILE A 18 -13.32 2.48 -19.31
CA ILE A 18 -12.90 3.44 -20.34
C ILE A 18 -12.60 4.84 -19.75
N ASN A 19 -13.23 5.20 -18.64
CA ASN A 19 -13.11 6.53 -18.01
C ASN A 19 -11.69 6.88 -17.52
N HIS A 20 -10.85 5.92 -17.20
CA HIS A 20 -9.48 6.20 -16.72
C HIS A 20 -8.52 6.59 -17.85
N TYR A 21 -8.71 6.05 -19.04
CA TYR A 21 -7.87 6.38 -20.20
C TYR A 21 -8.14 7.80 -20.69
N ASP A 22 -9.41 8.21 -20.69
CA ASP A 22 -9.81 9.56 -21.04
C ASP A 22 -9.21 10.60 -20.08
N GLU A 23 -9.13 10.28 -18.78
CA GLU A 23 -8.49 11.17 -17.79
C GLU A 23 -7.00 11.33 -18.04
N ILE A 24 -6.29 10.24 -18.39
CA ILE A 24 -4.86 10.29 -18.72
C ILE A 24 -4.64 11.19 -19.94
N ASP A 25 -5.40 10.95 -21.00
CA ASP A 25 -5.27 11.71 -22.24
C ASP A 25 -5.62 13.19 -22.03
N MET A 26 -6.67 13.50 -21.27
CA MET A 26 -7.04 14.88 -20.92
C MET A 26 -5.92 15.60 -20.13
N GLU A 27 -5.24 14.94 -19.22
CA GLU A 27 -4.13 15.56 -18.46
C GLU A 27 -2.89 15.77 -19.34
N ILE A 28 -2.64 14.85 -20.29
CA ILE A 28 -1.57 14.99 -21.27
C ILE A 28 -1.86 16.17 -22.23
N GLU A 29 -3.09 16.29 -22.72
CA GLU A 29 -3.51 17.40 -23.59
C GLU A 29 -3.36 18.76 -22.89
N LYS A 30 -3.56 18.81 -21.57
CA LYS A 30 -3.30 20.02 -20.76
C LYS A 30 -1.81 20.32 -20.55
N GLY A 31 -0.91 19.45 -21.03
CA GLY A 31 0.54 19.56 -20.83
C GLY A 31 1.02 19.14 -19.45
N ASN A 32 0.24 18.41 -18.69
CA ASN A 32 0.60 17.91 -17.37
C ASN A 32 1.45 16.64 -17.47
N ASN A 33 2.37 16.47 -16.48
CA ASN A 33 3.07 15.22 -16.30
C ASN A 33 2.15 14.19 -15.63
N VAL A 34 2.03 13.02 -16.25
CA VAL A 34 1.19 11.94 -15.73
C VAL A 34 2.08 10.80 -15.21
N LEU A 35 1.74 10.30 -14.02
CA LEU A 35 2.29 9.09 -13.43
C LEU A 35 1.16 8.07 -13.25
N LEU A 36 1.27 6.94 -13.93
CA LEU A 36 0.40 5.79 -13.72
C LEU A 36 0.99 4.95 -12.57
N PHE A 37 0.24 4.85 -11.48
CA PHE A 37 0.61 4.00 -10.33
C PHE A 37 -0.23 2.73 -10.34
N ILE A 38 0.43 1.58 -10.34
CA ILE A 38 -0.20 0.26 -10.29
C ILE A 38 0.11 -0.36 -8.93
N ASP A 39 -0.91 -0.46 -8.08
CA ASP A 39 -0.76 -1.07 -6.76
C ASP A 39 -1.07 -2.57 -6.79
N GLU A 40 -0.38 -3.33 -5.96
CA GLU A 40 -0.55 -4.78 -5.79
C GLU A 40 -0.42 -5.58 -7.11
N LEU A 41 0.55 -5.23 -7.96
CA LEU A 41 0.74 -5.81 -9.30
C LEU A 41 0.76 -7.36 -9.30
N ASN A 42 1.27 -7.98 -8.26
CA ASN A 42 1.39 -9.43 -8.14
C ASN A 42 0.26 -10.09 -7.33
N ARG A 43 -0.83 -9.37 -7.06
CA ARG A 43 -2.03 -9.92 -6.39
C ARG A 43 -3.19 -10.19 -7.33
N CYS A 44 -3.09 -9.79 -8.59
CA CYS A 44 -4.12 -10.04 -9.58
C CYS A 44 -4.00 -11.45 -10.17
N GLU A 45 -5.11 -11.93 -10.75
CA GLU A 45 -5.10 -13.17 -11.51
C GLU A 45 -4.09 -13.10 -12.66
N HIS A 46 -3.51 -14.25 -13.01
CA HIS A 46 -2.45 -14.34 -14.01
C HIS A 46 -2.81 -13.68 -15.36
N ALA A 47 -4.06 -13.82 -15.81
CA ALA A 47 -4.51 -13.19 -17.06
C ALA A 47 -4.47 -11.64 -16.97
N VAL A 48 -4.91 -11.07 -15.83
CA VAL A 48 -4.86 -9.63 -15.58
C VAL A 48 -3.42 -9.13 -15.47
N GLN A 49 -2.57 -9.92 -14.80
CA GLN A 49 -1.14 -9.61 -14.71
C GLN A 49 -0.48 -9.54 -16.08
N GLN A 50 -0.81 -10.48 -16.98
CA GLN A 50 -0.29 -10.47 -18.36
C GLN A 50 -0.72 -9.21 -19.13
N GLU A 51 -1.99 -8.79 -18.99
CA GLU A 51 -2.47 -7.57 -19.64
C GLU A 51 -1.79 -6.32 -19.07
N LEU A 52 -1.59 -6.25 -17.76
CA LEU A 52 -0.83 -5.17 -17.12
C LEU A 52 0.63 -5.15 -17.58
N MET A 53 1.24 -6.32 -17.75
CA MET A 53 2.59 -6.43 -18.31
C MET A 53 2.63 -5.92 -19.76
N ASN A 54 1.58 -6.18 -20.56
CA ASN A 54 1.47 -5.64 -21.91
C ASN A 54 1.40 -4.09 -21.88
N LEU A 55 0.60 -3.52 -20.99
CA LEU A 55 0.54 -2.08 -20.77
C LEU A 55 1.91 -1.49 -20.38
N ILE A 56 2.60 -2.15 -19.46
CA ILE A 56 3.90 -1.68 -18.96
C ILE A 56 4.96 -1.72 -20.08
N LEU A 57 4.99 -2.81 -20.85
CA LEU A 57 6.04 -3.08 -21.82
C LEU A 57 5.79 -2.45 -23.19
N ASN A 58 4.59 -2.71 -23.71
CA ASN A 58 4.21 -2.31 -25.05
C ASN A 58 3.43 -0.99 -25.07
N ARG A 59 3.10 -0.48 -23.89
CA ARG A 59 2.26 0.73 -23.76
C ARG A 59 0.88 0.56 -24.39
N GLU A 60 0.34 -0.67 -24.36
CA GLU A 60 -0.93 -0.97 -25.00
C GLU A 60 -1.76 -1.94 -24.14
N ILE A 61 -3.05 -1.66 -23.99
CA ILE A 61 -4.01 -2.51 -23.30
C ILE A 61 -5.39 -2.34 -23.98
N ASN A 62 -6.04 -3.45 -24.33
CA ASN A 62 -7.37 -3.44 -24.95
C ASN A 62 -7.53 -2.43 -26.13
N GLY A 63 -6.49 -2.27 -26.94
CA GLY A 63 -6.47 -1.33 -28.06
C GLY A 63 -6.18 0.12 -27.69
N TYR A 64 -6.11 0.47 -26.41
CA TYR A 64 -5.65 1.78 -25.93
C TYR A 64 -4.13 1.83 -25.95
N LYS A 65 -3.58 2.95 -26.46
CA LYS A 65 -2.13 3.20 -26.49
C LYS A 65 -1.76 4.29 -25.50
N LEU A 66 -1.03 3.90 -24.47
CA LEU A 66 -0.54 4.81 -23.45
C LEU A 66 0.55 5.73 -24.02
N ASP A 67 0.42 7.03 -23.85
CA ASP A 67 1.41 8.00 -24.30
C ASP A 67 2.78 7.73 -23.70
N LYS A 68 3.82 7.89 -24.51
CA LYS A 68 5.22 7.64 -24.15
C LYS A 68 5.75 8.49 -22.97
N ASN A 69 5.12 9.64 -22.72
CA ASN A 69 5.51 10.56 -21.66
C ASN A 69 4.94 10.16 -20.29
N VAL A 70 3.93 9.29 -20.26
CA VAL A 70 3.40 8.73 -19.00
C VAL A 70 4.49 7.92 -18.32
N LYS A 71 4.77 8.21 -17.07
CA LYS A 71 5.65 7.37 -16.24
C LYS A 71 4.81 6.28 -15.58
N ILE A 72 5.38 5.09 -15.44
CA ILE A 72 4.73 3.97 -14.75
C ILE A 72 5.54 3.65 -13.50
N LEU A 73 4.84 3.51 -12.38
CA LEU A 73 5.35 3.00 -11.12
C LEU A 73 4.43 1.89 -10.66
N ALA A 74 4.99 0.74 -10.31
CA ALA A 74 4.21 -0.36 -9.73
C ALA A 74 4.68 -0.63 -8.30
N ALA A 75 3.74 -1.05 -7.44
CA ALA A 75 4.04 -1.55 -6.12
C ALA A 75 3.59 -3.01 -6.02
N MET A 76 4.35 -3.80 -5.28
CA MET A 76 4.02 -5.20 -5.02
C MET A 76 4.61 -5.65 -3.68
N ASN A 77 4.04 -6.71 -3.14
CA ASN A 77 4.59 -7.36 -1.97
C ASN A 77 5.67 -8.38 -2.40
N PRO A 78 6.72 -8.57 -1.58
CA PRO A 78 7.73 -9.59 -1.88
C PRO A 78 7.08 -10.97 -1.86
N SER A 79 7.55 -11.87 -2.73
CA SER A 79 7.22 -13.28 -2.66
C SER A 79 8.06 -13.99 -1.60
N ASN A 80 7.67 -15.22 -1.24
CA ASN A 80 8.39 -16.03 -0.25
C ASN A 80 9.83 -16.33 -0.68
N GLU A 81 10.11 -16.33 -2.00
CA GLU A 81 11.47 -16.50 -2.54
C GLU A 81 12.40 -15.33 -2.18
N TYR A 82 11.85 -14.14 -1.94
CA TYR A 82 12.60 -12.95 -1.55
C TYR A 82 12.68 -12.71 -0.03
N GLY A 83 12.41 -13.74 0.78
CA GLY A 83 12.58 -13.69 2.24
C GLY A 83 11.51 -12.86 2.95
N ALA A 84 10.28 -12.86 2.43
CA ALA A 84 9.16 -12.23 3.12
C ALA A 84 8.97 -12.85 4.50
N GLU A 85 8.98 -12.02 5.55
CA GLU A 85 8.66 -12.45 6.92
C GLU A 85 7.18 -12.81 7.08
N LEU A 86 6.34 -12.37 6.12
CA LEU A 86 4.91 -12.62 6.07
C LEU A 86 4.57 -13.42 4.83
N ASP A 87 3.74 -14.43 4.99
CA ASP A 87 3.19 -15.22 3.87
C ASP A 87 2.14 -14.41 3.10
N TYR A 88 2.60 -13.73 2.04
CA TYR A 88 1.71 -13.00 1.14
C TYR A 88 1.18 -13.95 0.06
N GLN A 89 -0.14 -13.96 -0.14
CA GLN A 89 -0.74 -14.63 -1.31
C GLN A 89 -0.45 -13.77 -2.55
N VAL A 90 0.64 -14.08 -3.22
CA VAL A 90 1.09 -13.38 -4.43
C VAL A 90 1.35 -14.37 -5.55
N VAL A 91 1.22 -13.90 -6.78
CA VAL A 91 1.60 -14.65 -7.98
C VAL A 91 3.03 -14.24 -8.34
N ASP A 92 3.93 -15.23 -8.39
CA ASP A 92 5.31 -14.96 -8.77
C ASP A 92 5.38 -14.48 -10.22
N MET A 93 6.27 -13.53 -10.46
CA MET A 93 6.58 -13.06 -11.79
C MET A 93 7.63 -13.98 -12.41
N ASP A 94 7.52 -14.21 -13.71
CA ASP A 94 8.60 -14.93 -14.38
C ASP A 94 9.86 -14.05 -14.53
N PRO A 95 11.06 -14.64 -14.63
CA PRO A 95 12.33 -13.90 -14.71
C PRO A 95 12.40 -12.94 -15.90
N ALA A 96 11.67 -13.21 -16.99
CA ALA A 96 11.64 -12.31 -18.14
C ALA A 96 10.83 -11.05 -17.86
N GLN A 97 9.79 -11.16 -17.02
CA GLN A 97 9.02 -10.02 -16.54
C GLN A 97 9.84 -9.19 -15.55
N GLU A 98 10.48 -9.85 -14.58
CA GLU A 98 11.30 -9.19 -13.55
C GLU A 98 12.43 -8.36 -14.15
N ASN A 99 13.12 -8.88 -15.16
CA ASN A 99 14.22 -8.19 -15.83
C ASN A 99 13.84 -6.88 -16.56
N ARG A 100 12.56 -6.55 -16.59
CA ARG A 100 12.03 -5.35 -17.28
C ARG A 100 11.77 -4.20 -16.33
N PHE A 101 11.97 -4.41 -15.02
CA PHE A 101 11.79 -3.40 -13.99
C PHE A 101 13.12 -2.92 -13.41
N VAL A 102 13.11 -1.70 -12.94
CA VAL A 102 14.08 -1.21 -11.97
C VAL A 102 13.49 -1.44 -10.59
N TRP A 103 14.08 -2.33 -9.84
CA TRP A 103 13.61 -2.72 -8.52
C TRP A 103 14.08 -1.75 -7.46
N LEU A 104 13.15 -1.32 -6.61
CA LEU A 104 13.42 -0.51 -5.44
C LEU A 104 12.83 -1.22 -4.22
N ASN A 105 13.68 -1.71 -3.34
CA ASN A 105 13.24 -2.28 -2.09
C ASN A 105 12.88 -1.15 -1.10
N MET A 106 11.70 -1.27 -0.50
CA MET A 106 11.26 -0.41 0.58
C MET A 106 11.29 -1.20 1.88
N GLU A 107 12.16 -0.79 2.77
CA GLU A 107 12.25 -1.35 4.12
C GLU A 107 11.54 -0.44 5.11
N SER A 108 10.93 -1.05 6.12
CA SER A 108 10.28 -0.31 7.19
C SER A 108 11.34 0.13 8.20
N ASP A 109 11.45 1.45 8.41
CA ASP A 109 12.33 2.04 9.42
C ASP A 109 11.49 2.72 10.51
N HIS A 110 11.71 2.32 11.77
CA HIS A 110 10.96 2.88 12.90
C HIS A 110 11.27 4.36 13.16
N ASN A 111 12.50 4.85 12.87
CA ASN A 111 12.85 6.26 13.06
C ASN A 111 12.14 7.14 12.03
N GLU A 112 12.06 6.68 10.78
CA GLU A 112 11.31 7.37 9.74
C GLU A 112 9.80 7.37 10.05
N TRP A 113 9.27 6.25 10.57
CA TRP A 113 7.89 6.21 11.02
C TRP A 113 7.62 7.18 12.18
N ILE A 114 8.51 7.28 13.17
CA ILE A 114 8.38 8.21 14.28
C ILE A 114 8.37 9.67 13.78
N LYS A 115 9.29 10.03 12.87
CA LYS A 115 9.32 11.36 12.26
C LYS A 115 8.01 11.67 11.53
N TRP A 116 7.53 10.72 10.74
CA TRP A 116 6.25 10.83 10.05
C TRP A 116 5.09 10.97 11.06
N ALA A 117 5.03 10.14 12.07
CA ALA A 117 3.99 10.11 13.09
C ALA A 117 3.86 11.46 13.83
N MET A 118 4.99 12.08 14.20
CA MET A 118 5.02 13.39 14.84
C MET A 118 4.42 14.49 13.96
N ASN A 119 4.55 14.38 12.64
CA ASN A 119 4.06 15.38 11.69
C ASN A 119 2.63 15.08 11.17
N ASN A 120 2.08 13.92 11.47
CA ASN A 120 0.78 13.47 10.94
C ASN A 120 -0.28 13.22 12.02
N GLY A 121 -0.10 13.82 13.19
CA GLY A 121 -1.13 13.83 14.24
C GLY A 121 -1.35 12.50 14.94
N ILE A 122 -0.34 11.63 14.95
CA ILE A 122 -0.38 10.42 15.77
C ILE A 122 -0.29 10.82 17.25
N GLU A 123 -1.14 10.22 18.07
CA GLU A 123 -1.19 10.47 19.50
C GLU A 123 0.18 10.22 20.16
N GLN A 124 0.63 11.18 20.96
CA GLN A 124 1.96 11.19 21.57
C GLN A 124 2.31 9.89 22.31
N LYS A 125 1.34 9.30 23.03
CA LYS A 125 1.56 8.02 23.74
C LYS A 125 1.86 6.85 22.82
N VAL A 126 1.33 6.86 21.60
CA VAL A 126 1.63 5.82 20.60
C VAL A 126 3.05 6.03 20.05
N VAL A 127 3.43 7.27 19.80
CA VAL A 127 4.80 7.62 19.39
C VAL A 127 5.81 7.24 20.47
N GLU A 128 5.55 7.59 21.74
CA GLU A 128 6.39 7.25 22.88
C GLU A 128 6.55 5.73 23.04
N PHE A 129 5.45 4.97 22.84
CA PHE A 129 5.50 3.51 22.91
C PHE A 129 6.43 2.93 21.85
N ILE A 130 6.29 3.33 20.59
CA ILE A 130 7.14 2.84 19.50
C ILE A 130 8.59 3.33 19.65
N SER A 131 8.80 4.54 20.17
CA SER A 131 10.15 5.04 20.45
C SER A 131 10.86 4.22 21.53
N THR A 132 10.09 3.68 22.49
CA THR A 132 10.62 2.85 23.58
C THR A 132 10.79 1.39 23.17
N PHE A 133 9.88 0.90 22.32
CA PHE A 133 9.77 -0.49 21.92
C PHE A 133 9.63 -0.59 20.38
N PRO A 134 10.68 -0.25 19.60
CA PRO A 134 10.60 -0.20 18.14
C PRO A 134 10.31 -1.56 17.50
N GLU A 135 10.66 -2.67 18.14
CA GLU A 135 10.38 -4.03 17.70
C GLU A 135 8.88 -4.34 17.55
N TYR A 136 8.00 -3.56 18.18
CA TYR A 136 6.56 -3.74 18.06
C TYR A 136 5.98 -3.09 16.80
N LEU A 137 6.72 -2.19 16.13
CA LEU A 137 6.21 -1.54 14.93
C LEU A 137 5.90 -2.53 13.80
N HIS A 138 6.72 -3.58 13.71
CA HIS A 138 6.58 -4.68 12.78
C HIS A 138 6.77 -6.00 13.53
N LYS A 139 5.75 -6.43 14.27
CA LYS A 139 5.83 -7.68 15.03
C LYS A 139 4.94 -8.73 14.37
N VAL A 140 5.57 -9.83 13.96
CA VAL A 140 4.87 -11.04 13.52
C VAL A 140 4.49 -11.83 14.77
N ASN A 141 3.21 -12.18 14.90
CA ASN A 141 2.67 -12.97 16.00
C ASN A 141 2.22 -14.33 15.46
N ASP A 142 2.65 -15.42 16.10
CA ASP A 142 2.27 -16.78 15.73
C ASP A 142 0.75 -17.00 15.94
N GLY A 143 0.01 -17.10 14.87
CA GLY A 143 -1.43 -17.37 14.88
C GLY A 143 -2.34 -16.21 15.27
N ASP A 144 -1.79 -15.01 15.44
CA ASP A 144 -2.50 -13.80 15.83
C ASP A 144 -2.35 -12.67 14.80
N ILE A 145 -2.99 -11.54 15.08
CA ILE A 145 -2.90 -10.36 14.22
C ILE A 145 -1.50 -9.75 14.33
N ASN A 146 -0.87 -9.54 13.18
CA ASN A 146 0.44 -8.93 13.12
C ASN A 146 0.37 -7.41 13.33
N ALA A 147 1.28 -6.89 14.15
CA ALA A 147 1.43 -5.46 14.32
C ALA A 147 2.12 -4.84 13.11
N THR A 148 1.60 -3.74 12.63
CA THR A 148 2.12 -2.99 11.48
C THR A 148 2.06 -1.49 11.74
N PRO A 149 2.79 -0.65 11.02
CA PRO A 149 2.67 0.81 11.09
C PRO A 149 1.22 1.32 10.98
N ARG A 150 0.40 0.70 10.10
CA ARG A 150 -1.03 1.01 9.94
C ARG A 150 -1.85 0.63 11.17
N SER A 151 -1.46 -0.42 11.89
CA SER A 151 -2.13 -0.81 13.14
C SER A 151 -1.97 0.28 14.19
N PHE A 152 -0.79 0.85 14.33
CA PHE A 152 -0.54 1.93 15.29
C PHE A 152 -1.21 3.24 14.91
N GLU A 153 -1.39 3.54 13.62
CA GLU A 153 -2.24 4.66 13.19
C GLU A 153 -3.71 4.46 13.61
N ARG A 154 -4.25 3.24 13.43
CA ARG A 154 -5.61 2.91 13.87
C ARG A 154 -5.77 2.97 15.38
N ILE A 155 -4.76 2.47 16.12
CA ILE A 155 -4.73 2.57 17.59
C ILE A 155 -4.71 4.03 18.02
N SER A 156 -3.93 4.89 17.37
CA SER A 156 -3.88 6.32 17.66
C SER A 156 -5.26 6.98 17.51
N LYS A 157 -5.94 6.73 16.40
CA LYS A 157 -7.30 7.23 16.17
C LYS A 157 -8.28 6.72 17.22
N SER A 158 -8.21 5.44 17.57
CA SER A 158 -9.07 4.83 18.60
C SER A 158 -8.76 5.38 20.00
N TYR A 159 -7.49 5.66 20.28
CA TYR A 159 -7.08 6.26 21.56
C TYR A 159 -7.57 7.69 21.70
N ALA A 160 -7.54 8.49 20.64
CA ALA A 160 -8.09 9.85 20.63
C ALA A 160 -9.58 9.83 20.99
N VAL A 161 -10.37 8.95 20.36
CA VAL A 161 -11.80 8.78 20.68
C VAL A 161 -12.01 8.31 22.12
N TYR A 162 -11.21 7.35 22.58
CA TYR A 162 -11.29 6.87 23.97
C TYR A 162 -10.98 7.99 24.97
N LYS A 163 -9.98 8.81 24.71
CA LYS A 163 -9.57 9.93 25.56
C LYS A 163 -10.70 10.98 25.72
N GLU A 164 -11.45 11.25 24.64
CA GLU A 164 -12.59 12.18 24.67
C GLU A 164 -13.81 11.60 25.39
N LYS A 165 -13.98 10.27 25.38
CA LYS A 165 -15.18 9.59 25.87
C LYS A 165 -14.89 8.63 27.03
N GLN A 166 -13.91 8.93 27.87
CA GLN A 166 -13.47 8.04 28.97
C GLN A 166 -14.60 7.67 29.95
N ASP A 167 -15.56 8.58 30.16
CA ASP A 167 -16.71 8.34 31.08
C ASP A 167 -17.75 7.35 30.51
N SER A 168 -17.77 7.18 29.18
CA SER A 168 -18.75 6.33 28.49
C SER A 168 -18.15 5.05 27.88
N ILE A 169 -16.85 5.01 27.69
CA ILE A 169 -16.16 3.86 27.12
C ILE A 169 -15.30 3.18 28.19
N PRO A 170 -15.63 1.95 28.63
CA PRO A 170 -14.81 1.20 29.58
C PRO A 170 -13.40 0.95 29.00
N LYS A 171 -12.39 1.03 29.86
CA LYS A 171 -11.00 0.76 29.48
C LYS A 171 -10.82 -0.63 28.84
N SER A 172 -11.59 -1.63 29.27
CA SER A 172 -11.57 -2.97 28.70
C SER A 172 -11.95 -3.01 27.24
N VAL A 173 -12.90 -2.16 26.82
CA VAL A 173 -13.31 -2.04 25.42
C VAL A 173 -12.14 -1.49 24.58
N PHE A 174 -11.49 -0.43 25.06
CA PHE A 174 -10.33 0.12 24.38
C PHE A 174 -9.18 -0.91 24.28
N LEU A 175 -8.90 -1.65 25.36
CA LEU A 175 -7.86 -2.68 25.33
C LEU A 175 -8.17 -3.82 24.34
N ASN A 176 -9.46 -4.18 24.18
CA ASN A 176 -9.86 -5.16 23.16
C ASN A 176 -9.66 -4.62 21.73
N VAL A 177 -9.90 -3.32 21.52
CA VAL A 177 -9.59 -2.68 20.24
C VAL A 177 -8.08 -2.70 19.94
N VAL A 178 -7.24 -2.44 20.95
CA VAL A 178 -5.78 -2.54 20.80
C VAL A 178 -5.37 -3.96 20.44
N LYS A 179 -5.82 -4.97 21.20
CA LYS A 179 -5.56 -6.39 20.88
C LYS A 179 -6.02 -6.75 19.47
N GLY A 180 -7.19 -6.31 19.05
CA GLY A 180 -7.70 -6.54 17.69
C GLY A 180 -6.87 -5.89 16.57
N ASN A 181 -5.85 -5.08 16.90
CA ASN A 181 -4.97 -4.42 15.93
C ASN A 181 -3.52 -4.92 15.96
N VAL A 182 -3.06 -5.48 17.09
CA VAL A 182 -1.64 -5.84 17.25
C VAL A 182 -1.41 -7.21 17.87
N GLY A 183 -2.47 -7.97 18.17
CA GLY A 183 -2.44 -9.27 18.81
C GLY A 183 -2.41 -9.22 20.34
#